data_a51ff5db1eaa5669082fca1687fd0aef
#
_entry.id   a51ff5db1eaa5669082fca1687fd0aef
#
_cell.length_a   1.000
_cell.length_b   1.000
_cell.length_c   1.000
_cell.angle_alpha   90.00
_cell.angle_beta   90.00
_cell.angle_gamma   90.00
#
_symmetry.space_group_name_H-M   'P 1'
#
loop_
_entity.id
_entity.type
_entity.pdbx_description
1 polymer ?
#
loop_
_entity_poly.entity_id
_entity_poly.type
_entity_poly.pdbx_seq_one_letter_code
_entity_poly.pdbx_strand_id
1 'polypeptide(L)'
;MYAYAAASLQPRWYTGAKHTKEQNMYIKLPEDVDYIITRLTEYGYEAYAVGGCVRDSIICRVPGDWDITTSAKPWEVKKLFRRTVDTGIEHGTVTVMMGNEGYEVTTYRIDGEYEDSRHPKNVEFTSNLREDLKRRDFTINAMAYNYSQGIVDMFDGKGDIERKIIRCVGNPEERFTEDALRMLRAVRFSAQLGYEIAEETADAVKKLAGTISKISKERIHTELNKILLSDHPDYLMKAMELGITEIVFSALNDLPDKETAMKLLIRLPKELVYRY
;
A
#
# COMPACT_ATOMS: atom_id res chain seq x y z
N MET A 1 -13.45 34.99 24.33
CA MET A 1 -14.47 33.96 24.11
C MET A 1 -14.82 33.96 22.63
N TYR A 2 -14.08 33.23 21.78
CA TYR A 2 -14.41 33.01 20.38
C TYR A 2 -14.20 31.51 20.09
N ALA A 3 -15.34 30.81 19.90
CA ALA A 3 -15.39 29.44 19.48
C ALA A 3 -15.20 29.39 17.95
N TYR A 4 -14.12 28.80 17.48
CA TYR A 4 -13.97 28.46 16.06
C TYR A 4 -14.64 27.09 15.82
N ALA A 5 -15.81 27.12 15.15
CA ALA A 5 -16.44 25.96 14.60
C ALA A 5 -15.64 25.52 13.37
N ALA A 6 -15.03 24.34 13.45
CA ALA A 6 -14.44 23.68 12.29
C ALA A 6 -15.56 23.16 11.39
N ALA A 7 -15.91 23.93 10.35
CA ALA A 7 -16.79 23.49 9.30
C ALA A 7 -16.00 22.54 8.39
N SER A 8 -16.42 21.27 8.34
CA SER A 8 -15.96 20.28 7.38
C SER A 8 -16.33 20.73 5.97
N LEU A 9 -15.39 21.23 5.21
CA LEU A 9 -15.54 21.52 3.79
C LEU A 9 -15.60 20.20 3.00
N GLN A 10 -16.81 19.71 2.75
CA GLN A 10 -17.00 18.68 1.73
C GLN A 10 -16.78 19.32 0.35
N PRO A 11 -16.08 18.64 -0.58
CA PRO A 11 -15.87 19.17 -1.92
C PRO A 11 -17.20 19.31 -2.65
N ARG A 12 -17.37 20.42 -3.35
CA ARG A 12 -18.61 20.95 -3.97
C ARG A 12 -19.18 20.10 -5.13
N TRP A 13 -18.65 18.93 -5.40
CA TRP A 13 -19.09 18.03 -6.48
C TRP A 13 -19.85 16.78 -5.99
N TYR A 14 -20.16 16.70 -4.68
CA TYR A 14 -20.97 15.63 -4.14
C TYR A 14 -22.46 15.99 -4.25
N THR A 15 -23.04 15.85 -5.44
CA THR A 15 -24.49 15.87 -5.61
C THR A 15 -25.01 14.44 -5.63
N GLY A 16 -25.75 14.06 -4.58
CA GLY A 16 -26.42 12.78 -4.50
C GLY A 16 -27.46 12.61 -5.62
N ALA A 17 -27.10 11.83 -6.63
CA ALA A 17 -28.04 11.30 -7.61
C ALA A 17 -27.79 9.80 -7.75
N LYS A 18 -28.78 8.99 -7.46
CA LYS A 18 -28.82 7.57 -7.79
C LYS A 18 -28.76 7.43 -9.31
N HIS A 19 -27.60 7.05 -9.85
CA HIS A 19 -27.50 6.64 -11.24
C HIS A 19 -26.69 5.35 -11.35
N THR A 20 -27.37 4.31 -11.78
CA THR A 20 -26.84 3.12 -12.44
C THR A 20 -26.10 3.56 -13.71
N LYS A 21 -24.77 3.54 -13.67
CA LYS A 21 -23.80 3.41 -14.76
C LYS A 21 -22.41 3.57 -14.12
N GLU A 22 -21.47 2.73 -14.50
CA GLU A 22 -20.04 2.87 -14.17
C GLU A 22 -19.61 4.31 -14.49
N GLN A 23 -19.62 5.18 -13.49
CA GLN A 23 -18.97 6.47 -13.62
C GLN A 23 -17.49 6.16 -13.50
N ASN A 24 -16.73 6.38 -14.59
CA ASN A 24 -15.29 6.41 -14.57
C ASN A 24 -14.86 7.40 -13.48
N MET A 25 -14.42 6.87 -12.35
CA MET A 25 -13.94 7.69 -11.24
C MET A 25 -12.71 8.45 -11.74
N TYR A 26 -12.77 9.78 -11.72
CA TYR A 26 -11.67 10.65 -12.11
C TYR A 26 -10.76 10.88 -10.91
N ILE A 27 -9.50 10.47 -11.02
CA ILE A 27 -8.45 10.76 -10.03
C ILE A 27 -7.62 11.93 -10.56
N LYS A 28 -7.55 13.02 -9.80
CA LYS A 28 -6.70 14.16 -10.14
C LYS A 28 -5.24 13.80 -9.80
N LEU A 29 -4.44 13.57 -10.82
CA LEU A 29 -2.99 13.38 -10.67
C LEU A 29 -2.29 14.72 -10.35
N PRO A 30 -1.22 14.73 -9.53
CA PRO A 30 -0.30 15.86 -9.47
C PRO A 30 0.32 16.15 -10.85
N GLU A 31 0.64 17.40 -11.12
CA GLU A 31 1.17 17.84 -12.43
C GLU A 31 2.44 17.07 -12.85
N ASP A 32 3.34 16.82 -11.91
CA ASP A 32 4.57 16.07 -12.17
C ASP A 32 4.29 14.59 -12.49
N VAL A 33 3.36 13.96 -11.79
CA VAL A 33 2.96 12.57 -12.04
C VAL A 33 2.30 12.44 -13.41
N ASP A 34 1.39 13.35 -13.74
CA ASP A 34 0.75 13.40 -15.06
C ASP A 34 1.78 13.63 -16.18
N TYR A 35 2.73 14.54 -15.98
CA TYR A 35 3.82 14.78 -16.92
C TYR A 35 4.65 13.49 -17.15
N ILE A 36 5.04 12.78 -16.07
CA ILE A 36 5.85 11.56 -16.19
C ILE A 36 5.08 10.49 -16.95
N ILE A 37 3.80 10.26 -16.63
CA ILE A 37 2.95 9.27 -17.29
C ILE A 37 2.75 9.64 -18.77
N THR A 38 2.42 10.91 -19.05
CA THR A 38 2.22 11.40 -20.41
C THR A 38 3.50 11.25 -21.24
N ARG A 39 4.66 11.62 -20.68
CA ARG A 39 5.95 11.52 -21.36
C ARG A 39 6.28 10.06 -21.73
N LEU A 40 6.07 9.12 -20.84
CA LEU A 40 6.28 7.69 -21.11
C LEU A 40 5.32 7.20 -22.22
N THR A 41 4.06 7.61 -22.15
CA THR A 41 3.04 7.21 -23.12
C THR A 41 3.28 7.77 -24.53
N GLU A 42 3.73 9.02 -24.65
CA GLU A 42 4.12 9.66 -25.93
C GLU A 42 5.26 8.90 -26.64
N TYR A 43 6.11 8.23 -25.85
CA TYR A 43 7.20 7.40 -26.40
C TYR A 43 6.82 5.94 -26.59
N GLY A 44 5.53 5.60 -26.48
CA GLY A 44 4.99 4.28 -26.81
C GLY A 44 5.02 3.27 -25.66
N TYR A 45 5.27 3.71 -24.43
CA TYR A 45 5.23 2.86 -23.25
C TYR A 45 3.88 2.98 -22.52
N GLU A 46 3.45 1.91 -21.89
CA GLU A 46 2.37 2.00 -20.91
C GLU A 46 2.90 2.62 -19.62
N ALA A 47 2.11 3.50 -18.98
CA ALA A 47 2.45 4.07 -17.68
C ALA A 47 1.19 4.42 -16.87
N TYR A 48 1.26 4.16 -15.56
CA TYR A 48 0.15 4.37 -14.62
C TYR A 48 0.66 4.81 -13.25
N ALA A 49 -0.11 5.65 -12.56
CA ALA A 49 -0.03 5.74 -11.11
C ALA A 49 -0.54 4.42 -10.51
N VAL A 50 0.04 3.90 -9.42
CA VAL A 50 -0.25 2.55 -8.94
C VAL A 50 -0.17 2.41 -7.43
N GLY A 51 -0.98 1.54 -6.86
CA GLY A 51 -0.85 1.17 -5.47
C GLY A 51 -1.56 2.09 -4.49
N GLY A 52 -0.84 2.51 -3.44
CA GLY A 52 -1.39 3.30 -2.34
C GLY A 52 -2.05 4.60 -2.77
N CYS A 53 -1.45 5.32 -3.72
CA CYS A 53 -2.00 6.58 -4.22
C CYS A 53 -3.36 6.40 -4.92
N VAL A 54 -3.54 5.34 -5.69
CA VAL A 54 -4.83 5.05 -6.34
C VAL A 54 -5.90 4.70 -5.29
N ARG A 55 -5.57 3.80 -4.34
CA ARG A 55 -6.47 3.48 -3.22
C ARG A 55 -6.87 4.73 -2.45
N ASP A 56 -5.90 5.54 -2.02
CA ASP A 56 -6.15 6.70 -1.17
C ASP A 56 -7.00 7.74 -1.92
N SER A 57 -6.77 7.92 -3.22
CA SER A 57 -7.63 8.77 -4.07
C SER A 57 -9.06 8.26 -4.14
N ILE A 58 -9.27 6.94 -4.27
CA ILE A 58 -10.61 6.32 -4.30
C ILE A 58 -11.38 6.58 -2.99
N ILE A 59 -10.70 6.49 -1.84
CA ILE A 59 -11.32 6.73 -0.53
C ILE A 59 -11.25 8.19 -0.08
N CYS A 60 -10.94 9.11 -1.00
CA CYS A 60 -10.86 10.55 -0.74
C CYS A 60 -9.84 10.94 0.34
N ARG A 61 -8.76 10.18 0.50
CA ARG A 61 -7.57 10.54 1.29
C ARG A 61 -6.54 11.19 0.38
N VAL A 62 -5.76 12.12 0.93
CA VAL A 62 -4.63 12.70 0.19
C VAL A 62 -3.49 11.68 0.19
N PRO A 63 -3.02 11.22 -0.98
CA PRO A 63 -1.88 10.33 -1.06
C PRO A 63 -0.61 11.01 -0.52
N GLY A 64 0.19 10.27 0.27
CA GLY A 64 1.50 10.74 0.73
C GLY A 64 2.56 10.66 -0.37
N ASP A 65 2.56 9.54 -1.10
CA ASP A 65 3.52 9.24 -2.16
C ASP A 65 2.78 8.82 -3.43
N TRP A 66 3.40 9.07 -4.59
CA TRP A 66 2.88 8.66 -5.89
C TRP A 66 3.88 7.75 -6.59
N ASP A 67 3.56 6.45 -6.61
CA ASP A 67 4.32 5.45 -7.36
C ASP A 67 3.81 5.36 -8.79
N ILE A 68 4.73 5.20 -9.73
CA ILE A 68 4.43 5.02 -11.16
C ILE A 68 4.95 3.65 -11.58
N THR A 69 4.15 2.93 -12.34
CA THR A 69 4.57 1.67 -12.96
C THR A 69 4.49 1.79 -14.48
N THR A 70 5.41 1.15 -15.21
CA THR A 70 5.53 1.33 -16.68
C THR A 70 6.06 0.06 -17.37
N SER A 71 5.73 -0.08 -18.66
CA SER A 71 6.37 -1.09 -19.52
C SER A 71 7.79 -0.71 -19.97
N ALA A 72 8.19 0.57 -19.79
CA ALA A 72 9.54 1.03 -20.11
C ALA A 72 10.56 0.40 -19.15
N LYS A 73 11.68 -0.07 -19.68
CA LYS A 73 12.80 -0.58 -18.89
C LYS A 73 13.59 0.55 -18.24
N PRO A 74 14.34 0.32 -17.15
CA PRO A 74 15.02 1.38 -16.41
C PRO A 74 15.87 2.30 -17.27
N TRP A 75 16.61 1.75 -18.23
CA TRP A 75 17.45 2.54 -19.14
C TRP A 75 16.65 3.36 -20.16
N GLU A 76 15.42 2.96 -20.48
CA GLU A 76 14.49 3.70 -21.34
C GLU A 76 13.91 4.88 -20.57
N VAL A 77 13.50 4.67 -19.30
CA VAL A 77 13.10 5.72 -18.39
C VAL A 77 14.22 6.78 -18.28
N LYS A 78 15.47 6.36 -18.02
CA LYS A 78 16.63 7.27 -17.91
C LYS A 78 16.90 8.09 -19.17
N LYS A 79 16.59 7.57 -20.36
CA LYS A 79 16.74 8.32 -21.62
C LYS A 79 15.67 9.40 -21.79
N LEU A 80 14.50 9.24 -21.20
CA LEU A 80 13.37 10.15 -21.37
C LEU A 80 13.42 11.33 -20.41
N PHE A 81 14.09 11.20 -19.25
CA PHE A 81 14.11 12.22 -18.21
C PHE A 81 15.53 12.72 -17.93
N ARG A 82 15.63 14.05 -17.78
CA ARG A 82 16.94 14.73 -17.64
C ARG A 82 17.66 14.38 -16.33
N ARG A 83 16.93 14.21 -15.24
CA ARG A 83 17.48 13.91 -13.90
C ARG A 83 16.81 12.66 -13.34
N THR A 84 17.63 11.65 -13.13
CA THR A 84 17.20 10.38 -12.54
C THR A 84 18.21 9.92 -11.49
N VAL A 85 17.73 9.16 -10.50
CA VAL A 85 18.56 8.53 -9.47
C VAL A 85 18.29 7.02 -9.50
N ASP A 86 19.36 6.23 -9.44
CA ASP A 86 19.29 4.78 -9.45
C ASP A 86 19.00 4.26 -8.03
N THR A 87 17.74 4.33 -7.61
CA THR A 87 17.32 3.94 -6.24
C THR A 87 17.07 2.44 -6.09
N GLY A 88 16.91 1.73 -7.19
CA GLY A 88 16.63 0.28 -7.17
C GLY A 88 16.66 -0.31 -8.58
N ILE A 89 17.67 0.04 -9.38
CA ILE A 89 17.74 -0.33 -10.80
C ILE A 89 17.77 -1.85 -11.01
N GLU A 90 18.36 -2.60 -10.08
CA GLU A 90 18.39 -4.06 -10.09
C GLU A 90 16.99 -4.67 -9.93
N HIS A 91 16.10 -3.92 -9.29
CA HIS A 91 14.70 -4.31 -9.11
C HIS A 91 13.74 -3.58 -10.07
N GLY A 92 14.27 -2.85 -11.06
CA GLY A 92 13.50 -2.16 -12.07
C GLY A 92 13.01 -0.76 -11.69
N THR A 93 13.47 -0.19 -10.55
CA THR A 93 13.03 1.13 -10.08
C THR A 93 14.07 2.21 -10.38
N VAL A 94 13.60 3.32 -10.94
CA VAL A 94 14.37 4.54 -11.15
C VAL A 94 13.58 5.70 -10.56
N THR A 95 14.22 6.56 -9.77
CA THR A 95 13.59 7.81 -9.31
C THR A 95 13.77 8.90 -10.34
N VAL A 96 12.67 9.42 -10.86
CA VAL A 96 12.63 10.59 -11.74
C VAL A 96 12.53 11.84 -10.88
N MET A 97 13.49 12.78 -11.04
CA MET A 97 13.53 14.02 -10.28
C MET A 97 12.80 15.14 -11.00
N MET A 98 11.73 15.66 -10.39
CA MET A 98 10.98 16.82 -10.84
C MET A 98 11.24 17.97 -9.85
N GLY A 99 12.08 18.93 -10.25
CA GLY A 99 12.57 19.94 -9.32
C GLY A 99 13.36 19.30 -8.16
N ASN A 100 12.85 19.44 -6.93
CA ASN A 100 13.44 18.84 -5.73
C ASN A 100 12.72 17.57 -5.28
N GLU A 101 11.64 17.19 -5.94
CA GLU A 101 10.86 15.98 -5.61
C GLU A 101 11.27 14.81 -6.48
N GLY A 102 11.23 13.62 -5.92
CA GLY A 102 11.56 12.37 -6.60
C GLY A 102 10.33 11.46 -6.69
N TYR A 103 10.07 10.93 -7.87
CA TYR A 103 8.97 10.01 -8.15
C TYR A 103 9.53 8.65 -8.55
N GLU A 104 9.13 7.60 -7.85
CA GLU A 104 9.55 6.24 -8.17
C GLU A 104 8.81 5.74 -9.41
N VAL A 105 9.59 5.38 -10.45
CA VAL A 105 9.10 4.79 -11.69
C VAL A 105 9.64 3.36 -11.77
N THR A 106 8.75 2.38 -11.64
CA THR A 106 9.09 0.96 -11.62
C THR A 106 8.66 0.28 -12.91
N THR A 107 9.58 -0.41 -13.55
CA THR A 107 9.28 -1.27 -14.70
C THR A 107 8.40 -2.45 -14.28
N TYR A 108 7.40 -2.81 -15.09
CA TYR A 108 6.60 -4.04 -14.86
C TYR A 108 7.52 -5.24 -14.73
N ARG A 109 7.27 -6.04 -13.71
CA ARG A 109 8.12 -7.19 -13.43
C ARG A 109 7.34 -8.38 -12.89
N ILE A 110 7.91 -9.52 -13.10
CA ILE A 110 7.56 -10.78 -12.44
C ILE A 110 8.68 -11.06 -11.46
N ASP A 111 8.32 -11.23 -10.20
CA ASP A 111 9.28 -11.60 -9.17
C ASP A 111 9.53 -13.11 -9.27
N GLY A 112 10.80 -13.52 -9.35
CA GLY A 112 11.22 -14.92 -9.33
C GLY A 112 11.13 -15.54 -7.94
N GLU A 113 11.78 -16.70 -7.75
CA GLU A 113 11.86 -17.33 -6.42
C GLU A 113 12.52 -16.42 -5.40
N TYR A 114 12.00 -16.40 -4.17
CA TYR A 114 12.54 -15.61 -3.06
C TYR A 114 13.50 -16.47 -2.22
N GLU A 115 14.72 -15.99 -2.01
CA GLU A 115 15.74 -16.73 -1.22
C GLU A 115 15.68 -16.40 0.27
N ASP A 116 15.44 -15.14 0.61
CA ASP A 116 15.55 -14.60 1.98
C ASP A 116 14.23 -14.10 2.54
N SER A 117 13.10 -14.55 1.98
CA SER A 117 11.75 -14.04 2.33
C SER A 117 11.60 -12.53 2.15
N ARG A 118 12.36 -11.92 1.22
CA ARG A 118 12.32 -10.48 0.92
C ARG A 118 12.62 -10.14 -0.54
N HIS A 119 13.74 -10.66 -1.05
CA HIS A 119 14.21 -10.29 -2.38
C HIS A 119 14.03 -11.45 -3.34
N PRO A 120 13.40 -11.22 -4.50
CA PRO A 120 13.42 -12.22 -5.54
C PRO A 120 14.86 -12.41 -6.03
N LYS A 121 15.28 -13.65 -6.21
CA LYS A 121 16.57 -14.04 -6.76
C LYS A 121 16.87 -13.35 -8.08
N ASN A 122 15.83 -13.30 -8.92
CA ASN A 122 15.86 -12.68 -10.23
C ASN A 122 14.55 -11.92 -10.44
N VAL A 123 14.67 -10.79 -11.10
CA VAL A 123 13.53 -9.99 -11.57
C VAL A 123 13.48 -10.12 -13.08
N GLU A 124 12.36 -10.57 -13.60
CA GLU A 124 12.11 -10.61 -15.04
C GLU A 124 11.20 -9.44 -15.42
N PHE A 125 11.68 -8.59 -16.34
CA PHE A 125 10.85 -7.49 -16.83
C PHE A 125 9.82 -8.01 -17.82
N THR A 126 8.60 -7.56 -17.66
CA THR A 126 7.46 -7.90 -18.51
C THR A 126 6.85 -6.64 -19.12
N SER A 127 6.10 -6.80 -20.19
CA SER A 127 5.23 -5.75 -20.74
C SER A 127 3.78 -5.88 -20.25
N ASN A 128 3.48 -6.84 -19.37
CA ASN A 128 2.13 -7.16 -18.94
C ASN A 128 1.84 -6.54 -17.57
N LEU A 129 1.01 -5.50 -17.55
CA LEU A 129 0.56 -4.83 -16.33
C LEU A 129 -0.08 -5.82 -15.33
N ARG A 130 -0.83 -6.83 -15.81
CA ARG A 130 -1.47 -7.81 -14.93
C ARG A 130 -0.46 -8.56 -14.06
N GLU A 131 0.68 -8.94 -14.61
CA GLU A 131 1.72 -9.64 -13.85
C GLU A 131 2.37 -8.71 -12.81
N ASP A 132 2.57 -7.42 -13.12
CA ASP A 132 3.06 -6.46 -12.15
C ASP A 132 2.06 -6.23 -11.00
N LEU A 133 0.77 -6.14 -11.30
CA LEU A 133 -0.26 -6.00 -10.28
C LEU A 133 -0.42 -7.28 -9.44
N LYS A 134 -0.26 -8.47 -10.05
CA LYS A 134 -0.41 -9.78 -9.40
C LYS A 134 0.61 -10.02 -8.28
N ARG A 135 1.84 -9.50 -8.41
CA ARG A 135 2.90 -9.68 -7.38
C ARG A 135 2.71 -8.79 -6.15
N ARG A 136 1.75 -7.86 -6.16
CA ARG A 136 1.48 -6.94 -5.05
C ARG A 136 0.86 -7.67 -3.86
N ASP A 137 0.89 -7.03 -2.71
CA ASP A 137 0.46 -7.62 -1.44
C ASP A 137 -1.07 -7.80 -1.36
N PHE A 138 -1.83 -6.70 -1.52
CA PHE A 138 -3.27 -6.69 -1.32
C PHE A 138 -4.01 -6.11 -2.52
N THR A 139 -5.24 -6.60 -2.74
CA THR A 139 -6.12 -6.17 -3.84
C THR A 139 -6.31 -4.67 -3.88
N ILE A 140 -6.50 -4.04 -2.71
CA ILE A 140 -6.66 -2.60 -2.56
C ILE A 140 -5.44 -1.77 -2.98
N ASN A 141 -4.27 -2.40 -3.12
CA ASN A 141 -3.02 -1.81 -3.60
C ASN A 141 -2.62 -2.33 -4.99
N ALA A 142 -3.44 -3.19 -5.60
CA ALA A 142 -3.19 -3.78 -6.91
C ALA A 142 -4.07 -3.15 -8.00
N MET A 143 -4.23 -1.84 -7.92
CA MET A 143 -4.95 -1.01 -8.89
C MET A 143 -4.00 0.00 -9.52
N ALA A 144 -4.23 0.30 -10.79
CA ALA A 144 -3.48 1.28 -11.55
C ALA A 144 -4.42 2.34 -12.15
N TYR A 145 -3.90 3.53 -12.43
CA TYR A 145 -4.69 4.63 -12.99
C TYR A 145 -3.88 5.46 -13.96
N ASN A 146 -4.47 5.81 -15.09
CA ASN A 146 -4.08 6.95 -15.92
C ASN A 146 -5.33 7.60 -16.54
N TYR A 147 -5.16 8.78 -17.13
CA TYR A 147 -6.32 9.50 -17.68
C TYR A 147 -6.96 8.82 -18.91
N SER A 148 -6.21 8.03 -19.66
CA SER A 148 -6.73 7.41 -20.89
C SER A 148 -7.58 6.17 -20.63
N GLN A 149 -7.24 5.37 -19.61
CA GLN A 149 -7.93 4.11 -19.29
C GLN A 149 -8.78 4.18 -18.01
N GLY A 150 -8.60 5.23 -17.19
CA GLY A 150 -9.23 5.30 -15.88
C GLY A 150 -8.59 4.32 -14.91
N ILE A 151 -9.37 3.81 -13.96
CA ILE A 151 -8.91 2.83 -12.98
C ILE A 151 -8.88 1.44 -13.63
N VAL A 152 -7.69 0.83 -13.65
CA VAL A 152 -7.47 -0.57 -14.03
C VAL A 152 -7.44 -1.41 -12.75
N ASP A 153 -8.47 -2.21 -12.55
CA ASP A 153 -8.65 -3.09 -11.40
C ASP A 153 -8.89 -4.52 -11.87
N MET A 154 -7.87 -5.37 -11.74
CA MET A 154 -7.90 -6.75 -12.21
C MET A 154 -8.13 -7.77 -11.09
N PHE A 155 -8.17 -7.32 -9.83
CA PHE A 155 -8.23 -8.17 -8.65
C PHE A 155 -9.32 -7.77 -7.67
N ASP A 156 -10.32 -6.98 -8.11
CA ASP A 156 -11.47 -6.53 -7.33
C ASP A 156 -11.08 -5.65 -6.11
N GLY A 157 -10.03 -4.85 -6.27
CA GLY A 157 -9.57 -3.92 -5.23
C GLY A 157 -10.63 -2.86 -4.90
N LYS A 158 -11.40 -2.37 -5.87
CA LYS A 158 -12.54 -1.46 -5.65
C LYS A 158 -13.63 -2.13 -4.80
N GLY A 159 -13.98 -3.37 -5.12
CA GLY A 159 -14.96 -4.12 -4.35
C GLY A 159 -14.48 -4.38 -2.92
N ASP A 160 -13.19 -4.67 -2.71
CA ASP A 160 -12.64 -4.84 -1.36
C ASP A 160 -12.57 -3.51 -0.58
N ILE A 161 -12.34 -2.37 -1.25
CA ILE A 161 -12.48 -1.04 -0.63
C ILE A 161 -13.93 -0.81 -0.16
N GLU A 162 -14.92 -1.09 -1.00
CA GLU A 162 -16.34 -0.93 -0.68
C GLU A 162 -16.77 -1.83 0.49
N ARG A 163 -16.29 -3.08 0.52
CA ARG A 163 -16.52 -4.05 1.60
C ARG A 163 -15.69 -3.77 2.84
N LYS A 164 -14.71 -2.86 2.76
CA LYS A 164 -13.72 -2.58 3.82
C LYS A 164 -12.92 -3.82 4.22
N ILE A 165 -12.34 -4.50 3.25
CA ILE A 165 -11.60 -5.76 3.44
C ILE A 165 -10.16 -5.61 2.97
N ILE A 166 -9.22 -6.17 3.75
CA ILE A 166 -7.83 -6.39 3.38
C ILE A 166 -7.67 -7.82 2.91
N ARG A 167 -7.53 -8.03 1.61
CA ARG A 167 -7.38 -9.32 0.95
C ARG A 167 -6.07 -9.39 0.19
N CYS A 168 -5.35 -10.51 0.31
CA CYS A 168 -4.17 -10.77 -0.51
C CYS A 168 -4.54 -10.89 -1.99
N VAL A 169 -3.61 -10.49 -2.86
CA VAL A 169 -3.70 -10.80 -4.30
C VAL A 169 -3.35 -12.27 -4.51
N GLY A 170 -4.28 -13.05 -5.05
CA GLY A 170 -4.07 -14.48 -5.30
C GLY A 170 -4.04 -15.31 -4.02
N ASN A 171 -3.11 -16.26 -3.92
CA ASN A 171 -3.00 -17.16 -2.78
C ASN A 171 -2.26 -16.49 -1.60
N PRO A 172 -2.88 -16.30 -0.43
CA PRO A 172 -2.24 -15.65 0.72
C PRO A 172 -1.00 -16.38 1.24
N GLU A 173 -1.00 -17.73 1.24
CA GLU A 173 0.15 -18.51 1.73
C GLU A 173 1.38 -18.28 0.83
N GLU A 174 1.20 -18.22 -0.49
CA GLU A 174 2.27 -17.89 -1.42
C GLU A 174 2.80 -16.49 -1.16
N ARG A 175 1.90 -15.49 -1.06
CA ARG A 175 2.27 -14.09 -0.80
C ARG A 175 3.06 -13.91 0.50
N PHE A 176 2.69 -14.61 1.56
CA PHE A 176 3.39 -14.51 2.86
C PHE A 176 4.69 -15.33 2.89
N THR A 177 4.79 -16.37 2.10
CA THR A 177 6.05 -17.12 1.93
C THR A 177 7.09 -16.30 1.17
N GLU A 178 6.67 -15.48 0.20
CA GLU A 178 7.55 -14.56 -0.53
C GLU A 178 8.12 -13.46 0.38
N ASP A 179 7.28 -12.78 1.15
CA ASP A 179 7.69 -11.78 2.12
C ASP A 179 6.79 -11.84 3.37
N ALA A 180 7.31 -12.42 4.43
CA ALA A 180 6.60 -12.58 5.69
C ALA A 180 6.19 -11.23 6.33
N LEU A 181 6.83 -10.11 5.99
CA LEU A 181 6.42 -8.79 6.46
C LEU A 181 5.03 -8.41 5.96
N ARG A 182 4.55 -8.99 4.85
CA ARG A 182 3.19 -8.75 4.35
C ARG A 182 2.11 -9.11 5.38
N MET A 183 2.38 -10.06 6.28
CA MET A 183 1.46 -10.38 7.39
C MET A 183 1.29 -9.20 8.35
N LEU A 184 2.39 -8.56 8.75
CA LEU A 184 2.32 -7.37 9.61
C LEU A 184 1.76 -6.16 8.84
N ARG A 185 2.02 -6.08 7.53
CA ARG A 185 1.39 -5.07 6.66
C ARG A 185 -0.13 -5.24 6.57
N ALA A 186 -0.68 -6.47 6.60
CA ALA A 186 -2.12 -6.70 6.66
C ALA A 186 -2.74 -6.04 7.91
N VAL A 187 -2.13 -6.26 9.08
CA VAL A 187 -2.56 -5.60 10.32
C VAL A 187 -2.41 -4.09 10.23
N ARG A 188 -1.30 -3.60 9.68
CA ARG A 188 -1.09 -2.16 9.49
C ARG A 188 -2.16 -1.52 8.61
N PHE A 189 -2.46 -2.09 7.46
CA PHE A 189 -3.51 -1.54 6.59
C PHE A 189 -4.88 -1.63 7.25
N SER A 190 -5.16 -2.72 7.96
CA SER A 190 -6.37 -2.86 8.77
C SER A 190 -6.47 -1.71 9.79
N ALA A 191 -5.38 -1.41 10.53
CA ALA A 191 -5.33 -0.33 11.51
C ALA A 191 -5.40 1.09 10.88
N GLN A 192 -4.80 1.29 9.72
CA GLN A 192 -4.80 2.60 9.06
C GLN A 192 -6.12 2.93 8.36
N LEU A 193 -6.85 1.93 7.90
CA LEU A 193 -8.06 2.11 7.10
C LEU A 193 -9.34 1.78 7.88
N GLY A 194 -9.24 1.10 9.04
CA GLY A 194 -10.39 0.59 9.77
C GLY A 194 -11.08 -0.56 9.02
N TYR A 195 -10.31 -1.40 8.30
CA TYR A 195 -10.81 -2.50 7.48
C TYR A 195 -10.59 -3.84 8.17
N GLU A 196 -11.46 -4.81 7.88
CA GLU A 196 -11.29 -6.18 8.33
C GLU A 196 -10.32 -6.96 7.43
N ILE A 197 -9.63 -7.95 7.99
CA ILE A 197 -8.79 -8.84 7.19
C ILE A 197 -9.66 -9.99 6.70
N ALA A 198 -9.62 -10.31 5.41
CA ALA A 198 -10.36 -11.42 4.82
C ALA A 198 -9.99 -12.74 5.52
N GLU A 199 -10.98 -13.63 5.69
CA GLU A 199 -10.83 -14.87 6.45
C GLU A 199 -9.67 -15.73 5.94
N GLU A 200 -9.60 -15.97 4.64
CA GLU A 200 -8.52 -16.72 4.01
C GLU A 200 -7.13 -16.06 4.17
N THR A 201 -7.10 -14.73 4.23
CA THR A 201 -5.87 -13.97 4.50
C THR A 201 -5.47 -14.11 5.98
N ALA A 202 -6.43 -14.02 6.90
CA ALA A 202 -6.20 -14.18 8.34
C ALA A 202 -5.72 -15.60 8.70
N ASP A 203 -6.31 -16.62 8.10
CA ASP A 203 -5.93 -18.02 8.32
C ASP A 203 -4.50 -18.31 7.83
N ALA A 204 -4.13 -17.77 6.68
CA ALA A 204 -2.75 -17.86 6.20
C ALA A 204 -1.76 -17.13 7.13
N VAL A 205 -2.15 -15.97 7.71
CA VAL A 205 -1.33 -15.28 8.73
C VAL A 205 -1.13 -16.18 9.94
N LYS A 206 -2.19 -16.75 10.53
CA LYS A 206 -2.09 -17.64 11.69
C LYS A 206 -1.15 -18.82 11.42
N LYS A 207 -1.26 -19.42 10.23
CA LYS A 207 -0.43 -20.55 9.82
C LYS A 207 1.04 -20.21 9.70
N LEU A 208 1.36 -19.01 9.21
CA LEU A 208 2.72 -18.60 8.84
C LEU A 208 3.34 -17.56 9.79
N ALA A 209 2.64 -17.11 10.84
CA ALA A 209 3.10 -16.06 11.76
C ALA A 209 4.53 -16.28 12.25
N GLY A 210 4.92 -17.53 12.57
CA GLY A 210 6.26 -17.89 13.01
C GLY A 210 7.39 -17.46 12.07
N THR A 211 7.10 -17.31 10.76
CA THR A 211 8.10 -16.92 9.76
C THR A 211 8.51 -15.45 9.84
N ILE A 212 7.74 -14.60 10.54
CA ILE A 212 8.08 -13.19 10.79
C ILE A 212 9.42 -13.08 11.53
N SER A 213 9.81 -14.08 12.32
CA SER A 213 11.11 -14.12 13.00
C SER A 213 12.32 -14.00 12.06
N LYS A 214 12.14 -14.29 10.76
CA LYS A 214 13.17 -14.15 9.73
C LYS A 214 13.33 -12.71 9.22
N ILE A 215 12.39 -11.82 9.54
CA ILE A 215 12.39 -10.43 9.08
C ILE A 215 13.28 -9.58 10.00
N SER A 216 14.00 -8.62 9.41
CA SER A 216 14.84 -7.71 10.20
C SER A 216 13.99 -6.88 11.16
N LYS A 217 14.52 -6.65 12.36
CA LYS A 217 13.86 -5.88 13.42
C LYS A 217 13.47 -4.46 12.97
N GLU A 218 14.28 -3.83 12.12
CA GLU A 218 14.03 -2.50 11.57
C GLU A 218 12.76 -2.46 10.71
N ARG A 219 12.58 -3.48 9.85
CA ARG A 219 11.37 -3.58 9.02
C ARG A 219 10.12 -3.80 9.88
N ILE A 220 10.22 -4.70 10.87
CA ILE A 220 9.15 -4.95 11.84
C ILE A 220 8.80 -3.66 12.58
N HIS A 221 9.80 -2.97 13.12
CA HIS A 221 9.64 -1.74 13.88
C HIS A 221 8.98 -0.64 13.04
N THR A 222 9.36 -0.52 11.77
CA THR A 222 8.75 0.44 10.84
C THR A 222 7.24 0.18 10.66
N GLU A 223 6.82 -1.07 10.53
CA GLU A 223 5.39 -1.40 10.40
C GLU A 223 4.64 -1.21 11.72
N LEU A 224 5.25 -1.60 12.87
CA LEU A 224 4.68 -1.36 14.20
C LEU A 224 4.45 0.13 14.47
N ASN A 225 5.43 0.98 14.15
CA ASN A 225 5.30 2.43 14.30
C ASN A 225 4.10 2.96 13.51
N LYS A 226 3.89 2.46 12.28
CA LYS A 226 2.75 2.85 11.45
C LYS A 226 1.41 2.36 12.01
N ILE A 227 1.39 1.21 12.70
CA ILE A 227 0.19 0.73 13.42
C ILE A 227 -0.09 1.64 14.61
N LEU A 228 0.93 1.90 15.45
CA LEU A 228 0.79 2.76 16.62
C LEU A 228 0.33 4.18 16.27
N LEU A 229 0.82 4.74 15.16
CA LEU A 229 0.45 6.07 14.69
C LEU A 229 -0.86 6.12 13.89
N SER A 230 -1.51 4.97 13.66
CA SER A 230 -2.76 4.87 12.90
C SER A 230 -3.97 5.45 13.65
N ASP A 231 -5.12 5.46 12.95
CA ASP A 231 -6.40 5.84 13.55
C ASP A 231 -6.96 4.73 14.47
N HIS A 232 -6.55 3.48 14.25
CA HIS A 232 -6.99 2.30 15.01
C HIS A 232 -5.79 1.50 15.57
N PRO A 233 -4.99 2.08 16.50
CA PRO A 233 -3.84 1.37 17.08
C PRO A 233 -4.26 0.15 17.92
N ASP A 234 -5.52 0.11 18.38
CA ASP A 234 -6.17 -1.03 19.04
C ASP A 234 -6.22 -2.29 18.17
N TYR A 235 -6.02 -2.16 16.85
CA TYR A 235 -5.91 -3.30 15.94
C TYR A 235 -4.63 -4.13 16.17
N LEU A 236 -3.76 -3.71 17.09
CA LEU A 236 -2.77 -4.61 17.70
C LEU A 236 -3.40 -5.86 18.33
N MET A 237 -4.67 -5.79 18.78
CA MET A 237 -5.41 -6.97 19.23
C MET A 237 -5.56 -8.01 18.10
N LYS A 238 -5.79 -7.57 16.86
CA LYS A 238 -5.83 -8.49 15.72
C LYS A 238 -4.48 -9.16 15.50
N ALA A 239 -3.37 -8.43 15.67
CA ALA A 239 -2.03 -9.01 15.59
C ALA A 239 -1.81 -10.09 16.67
N MET A 240 -2.40 -9.93 17.86
CA MET A 240 -2.38 -10.97 18.92
C MET A 240 -3.19 -12.18 18.52
N GLU A 241 -4.43 -12.00 18.08
CA GLU A 241 -5.34 -13.08 17.65
C GLU A 241 -4.75 -13.90 16.50
N LEU A 242 -3.89 -13.25 15.68
CA LEU A 242 -3.19 -13.85 14.55
C LEU A 242 -1.83 -14.48 14.96
N GLY A 243 -1.42 -14.40 16.24
CA GLY A 243 -0.15 -14.96 16.73
C GLY A 243 1.10 -14.16 16.36
N ILE A 244 0.95 -12.94 15.83
CA ILE A 244 2.07 -12.09 15.37
C ILE A 244 2.82 -11.50 16.56
N THR A 245 2.10 -11.06 17.60
CA THR A 245 2.69 -10.29 18.73
C THR A 245 3.65 -11.11 19.57
N GLU A 246 3.52 -12.43 19.60
CA GLU A 246 4.47 -13.31 20.30
C GLU A 246 5.91 -13.11 19.79
N ILE A 247 6.05 -12.74 18.54
CA ILE A 247 7.35 -12.59 17.85
C ILE A 247 7.79 -11.14 17.81
N VAL A 248 6.85 -10.22 17.52
CA VAL A 248 7.21 -8.83 17.21
C VAL A 248 7.08 -7.89 18.39
N PHE A 249 6.23 -8.22 19.37
CA PHE A 249 5.94 -7.37 20.53
C PHE A 249 5.42 -8.21 21.71
N SER A 250 6.24 -9.13 22.20
CA SER A 250 5.87 -10.10 23.24
C SER A 250 5.37 -9.45 24.54
N ALA A 251 5.92 -8.28 24.92
CA ALA A 251 5.47 -7.55 26.11
C ALA A 251 3.97 -7.22 26.11
N LEU A 252 3.37 -7.09 24.92
CA LEU A 252 1.92 -6.86 24.80
C LEU A 252 1.10 -8.05 25.31
N ASN A 253 1.64 -9.28 25.17
CA ASN A 253 0.95 -10.49 25.62
C ASN A 253 0.89 -10.62 27.15
N ASP A 254 1.82 -9.97 27.86
CA ASP A 254 1.93 -10.01 29.31
C ASP A 254 1.04 -8.97 30.01
N LEU A 255 0.36 -8.11 29.26
CA LEU A 255 -0.55 -7.10 29.83
C LEU A 255 -1.74 -7.80 30.52
N PRO A 256 -2.03 -7.45 31.80
CA PRO A 256 -3.10 -8.09 32.58
C PRO A 256 -4.51 -7.73 32.07
N ASP A 257 -4.68 -6.52 31.57
CA ASP A 257 -5.95 -6.02 31.00
C ASP A 257 -5.71 -5.37 29.66
N LYS A 258 -5.72 -6.20 28.61
CA LYS A 258 -5.43 -5.80 27.23
C LYS A 258 -6.51 -4.86 26.66
N GLU A 259 -7.77 -5.10 27.00
CA GLU A 259 -8.86 -4.26 26.49
C GLU A 259 -8.77 -2.83 27.03
N THR A 260 -8.51 -2.68 28.32
CA THR A 260 -8.33 -1.34 28.90
C THR A 260 -7.08 -0.67 28.35
N ALA A 261 -5.98 -1.40 28.17
CA ALA A 261 -4.77 -0.89 27.55
C ALA A 261 -5.03 -0.35 26.13
N MET A 262 -5.77 -1.09 25.29
CA MET A 262 -6.12 -0.64 23.94
C MET A 262 -7.05 0.59 23.95
N LYS A 263 -8.03 0.63 24.85
CA LYS A 263 -8.90 1.82 25.02
C LYS A 263 -8.12 3.07 25.44
N LEU A 264 -7.08 2.91 26.24
CA LEU A 264 -6.18 4.00 26.58
C LEU A 264 -5.30 4.40 25.41
N LEU A 265 -4.73 3.43 24.69
CA LEU A 265 -3.86 3.66 23.54
C LEU A 265 -4.51 4.55 22.46
N ILE A 266 -5.80 4.33 22.16
CA ILE A 266 -6.56 5.17 21.22
C ILE A 266 -6.60 6.63 21.65
N ARG A 267 -6.65 6.90 22.96
CA ARG A 267 -6.78 8.26 23.53
C ARG A 267 -5.46 9.01 23.62
N LEU A 268 -4.33 8.31 23.51
CA LEU A 268 -3.02 8.94 23.56
C LEU A 268 -2.75 9.75 22.26
N PRO A 269 -1.97 10.81 22.34
CA PRO A 269 -1.51 11.56 21.18
C PRO A 269 -0.87 10.63 20.14
N LYS A 270 -1.02 10.95 18.86
CA LYS A 270 -0.44 10.17 17.75
C LYS A 270 1.07 10.43 17.62
N GLU A 271 1.79 10.21 18.69
CA GLU A 271 3.24 10.33 18.77
C GLU A 271 3.82 9.08 19.41
N LEU A 272 4.91 8.56 18.85
CA LEU A 272 5.50 7.30 19.32
C LEU A 272 5.90 7.33 20.78
N VAL A 273 6.38 8.48 21.28
CA VAL A 273 6.80 8.64 22.68
C VAL A 273 5.69 8.36 23.70
N TYR A 274 4.42 8.51 23.29
CA TYR A 274 3.27 8.23 24.16
C TYR A 274 2.64 6.86 23.89
N ARG A 275 2.91 6.24 22.72
CA ARG A 275 2.23 5.03 22.27
C ARG A 275 3.08 3.76 22.32
N TYR A 276 4.36 3.89 22.69
CA TYR A 276 5.23 2.77 23.09
C TYR A 276 5.12 2.53 24.63
#